data_1d7ac711af17722a324f49eebd813d71
#
_entry.id   1d7ac711af17722a324f49eebd813d71
#
_cell.length_a   1.000
_cell.length_b   1.000
_cell.length_c   1.000
_cell.angle_alpha   90.00
_cell.angle_beta   90.00
_cell.angle_gamma   90.00
#
_symmetry.space_group_name_H-M   'P 1'
#
loop_
_entity.id
_entity.type
_entity.pdbx_description
1 polymer ?
#
loop_
_entity_poly.entity_id
_entity_poly.type
_entity_poly.pdbx_seq_one_letter_code
_entity_poly.pdbx_strand_id
1 'polypeptide(L)'
;MLCSVIPSVDAKWEVKEVPTPQVGPNQVLMKIHASGICYTDVHTTKGELGAKFPFTIGHEPAGEIVDLGEGVTTRKVGDRVGVPWLQSTCGRCEWCQRGKLFFCPNKIATGINITGSHAEYMVAYADATQLLPNGLSYDQAAPIFCAGFTVYSGLRIADPRPHERVAVVGIGALGHLGIQYSKAAGFETIAVTHSKDKEELAYKLGADSVVSDGKGLLEDQGRGADVILATSNSHKAIVDSIKGLRPDGRLILMGASATNEPFTFPPELYLGILFNHHRIIGSTQNDREHLYEALDYVAKGKVRVMTELFPLEEISNAYDKVANGNVRFKAVIEPIK
;
A
#
# COMPACT_ATOMS: atom_id res chain seq x y z
N MET A 1 -14.29 23.52 4.96
CA MET A 1 -14.22 22.21 4.33
C MET A 1 -14.60 21.13 5.33
N LEU A 2 -15.20 20.03 4.85
CA LEU A 2 -15.40 18.86 5.68
C LEU A 2 -14.12 18.02 5.75
N CYS A 3 -13.84 17.45 6.92
CA CYS A 3 -12.78 16.50 7.13
C CYS A 3 -13.12 15.50 8.23
N SER A 4 -12.47 14.34 8.18
CA SER A 4 -12.50 13.38 9.27
C SER A 4 -11.44 13.75 10.30
N VAL A 5 -11.81 13.83 11.57
CA VAL A 5 -10.91 14.13 12.69
C VAL A 5 -10.95 12.99 13.70
N ILE A 6 -9.79 12.54 14.13
CA ILE A 6 -9.64 11.62 15.25
C ILE A 6 -9.30 12.47 16.47
N PRO A 7 -10.17 12.55 17.48
CA PRO A 7 -9.98 13.48 18.59
C PRO A 7 -8.90 13.03 19.59
N SER A 8 -8.70 11.74 19.76
CA SER A 8 -7.67 11.15 20.63
C SER A 8 -7.32 9.73 20.18
N VAL A 9 -6.30 9.14 20.80
CA VAL A 9 -5.91 7.74 20.54
C VAL A 9 -7.12 6.82 20.72
N ASP A 10 -7.32 5.93 19.75
CA ASP A 10 -8.35 4.88 19.71
C ASP A 10 -9.80 5.42 19.75
N ALA A 11 -9.99 6.73 19.50
CA ALA A 11 -11.30 7.35 19.46
C ALA A 11 -12.00 7.11 18.11
N LYS A 12 -13.32 7.18 18.14
CA LYS A 12 -14.16 7.14 16.94
C LYS A 12 -13.85 8.35 16.05
N TRP A 13 -13.83 8.15 14.75
CA TRP A 13 -13.63 9.21 13.78
C TRP A 13 -14.87 10.08 13.66
N GLU A 14 -14.67 11.39 13.63
CA GLU A 14 -15.73 12.39 13.58
C GLU A 14 -15.58 13.23 12.31
N VAL A 15 -16.67 13.46 11.58
CA VAL A 15 -16.67 14.42 10.47
C VAL A 15 -16.97 15.80 11.01
N LYS A 16 -16.10 16.77 10.70
CA LYS A 16 -16.20 18.16 11.19
C LYS A 16 -15.96 19.14 10.05
N GLU A 17 -16.57 20.31 10.18
CA GLU A 17 -16.26 21.46 9.36
C GLU A 17 -15.08 22.21 9.97
N VAL A 18 -14.04 22.45 9.16
CA VAL A 18 -12.84 23.19 9.53
C VAL A 18 -12.47 24.18 8.42
N PRO A 19 -11.66 25.23 8.70
CA PRO A 19 -11.14 26.10 7.64
C PRO A 19 -10.38 25.30 6.59
N THR A 20 -10.51 25.66 5.32
CA THR A 20 -9.67 25.11 4.25
C THR A 20 -8.22 25.51 4.49
N PRO A 21 -7.25 24.57 4.45
CA PRO A 21 -5.86 24.89 4.71
C PRO A 21 -5.30 25.81 3.61
N GLN A 22 -4.42 26.72 4.01
CA GLN A 22 -3.72 27.61 3.08
C GLN A 22 -2.40 26.97 2.63
N VAL A 23 -2.04 27.19 1.37
CA VAL A 23 -0.77 26.71 0.82
C VAL A 23 0.40 27.54 1.34
N GLY A 24 1.46 26.86 1.76
CA GLY A 24 2.75 27.47 2.04
C GLY A 24 3.69 27.42 0.83
N PRO A 25 4.92 27.95 0.97
CA PRO A 25 5.93 27.88 -0.09
C PRO A 25 6.21 26.42 -0.52
N ASN A 26 6.35 26.19 -1.83
CA ASN A 26 6.58 24.89 -2.46
C ASN A 26 5.48 23.86 -2.21
N GLN A 27 4.29 24.28 -1.80
CA GLN A 27 3.14 23.43 -1.56
C GLN A 27 2.04 23.68 -2.61
N VAL A 28 1.13 22.72 -2.72
CA VAL A 28 -0.09 22.80 -3.52
C VAL A 28 -1.29 22.50 -2.66
N LEU A 29 -2.45 23.10 -2.94
CA LEU A 29 -3.74 22.70 -2.41
C LEU A 29 -4.38 21.71 -3.37
N MET A 30 -4.70 20.53 -2.86
CA MET A 30 -5.41 19.50 -3.60
C MET A 30 -6.87 19.43 -3.16
N LYS A 31 -7.77 19.44 -4.13
CA LYS A 31 -9.15 18.99 -3.96
C LYS A 31 -9.17 17.48 -4.07
N ILE A 32 -9.60 16.80 -3.01
CA ILE A 32 -9.56 15.34 -2.94
C ILE A 32 -10.82 14.75 -3.56
N HIS A 33 -10.66 13.91 -4.57
CA HIS A 33 -11.74 13.17 -5.20
C HIS A 33 -11.84 11.74 -4.68
N ALA A 34 -10.73 11.15 -4.28
CA ALA A 34 -10.70 9.83 -3.67
C ALA A 34 -9.59 9.73 -2.62
N SER A 35 -9.87 9.07 -1.51
CA SER A 35 -8.93 8.80 -0.43
C SER A 35 -9.10 7.36 0.08
N GLY A 36 -8.10 6.51 -0.15
CA GLY A 36 -8.14 5.11 0.28
C GLY A 36 -7.92 4.98 1.79
N ILE A 37 -8.64 4.06 2.43
CA ILE A 37 -8.40 3.63 3.81
C ILE A 37 -7.48 2.41 3.80
N CYS A 38 -6.42 2.46 4.60
CA CYS A 38 -5.41 1.42 4.74
C CYS A 38 -5.35 0.90 6.18
N TYR A 39 -4.74 -0.26 6.37
CA TYR A 39 -4.49 -0.77 7.72
C TYR A 39 -3.51 0.12 8.52
N THR A 40 -2.67 0.90 7.84
CA THR A 40 -1.85 1.96 8.44
C THR A 40 -2.70 3.01 9.17
N ASP A 41 -3.93 3.29 8.69
CA ASP A 41 -4.84 4.21 9.37
C ASP A 41 -5.35 3.61 10.69
N VAL A 42 -5.47 2.27 10.76
CA VAL A 42 -5.77 1.55 12.02
C VAL A 42 -4.62 1.70 13.01
N HIS A 43 -3.38 1.49 12.56
CA HIS A 43 -2.17 1.69 13.40
C HIS A 43 -2.05 3.15 13.87
N THR A 44 -2.34 4.11 12.99
CA THR A 44 -2.29 5.54 13.31
C THR A 44 -3.35 5.89 14.35
N THR A 45 -4.60 5.42 14.19
CA THR A 45 -5.69 5.63 15.14
C THR A 45 -5.36 5.11 16.54
N LYS A 46 -4.66 3.97 16.60
CA LYS A 46 -4.18 3.39 17.88
C LYS A 46 -2.95 4.10 18.47
N GLY A 47 -2.44 5.16 17.83
CA GLY A 47 -1.28 5.91 18.29
C GLY A 47 0.07 5.23 18.04
N GLU A 48 0.13 4.10 17.34
CA GLU A 48 1.33 3.31 17.14
C GLU A 48 2.37 3.99 16.23
N LEU A 49 1.95 4.96 15.40
CA LEU A 49 2.82 5.67 14.45
C LEU A 49 3.16 7.11 14.88
N GLY A 50 2.79 7.50 16.10
CA GLY A 50 3.20 8.77 16.70
C GLY A 50 2.46 10.01 16.18
N ALA A 51 1.30 9.86 15.57
CA ALA A 51 0.42 10.98 15.22
C ALA A 51 -0.03 11.73 16.50
N LYS A 52 -0.14 13.07 16.40
CA LYS A 52 -0.56 13.93 17.51
C LYS A 52 -2.01 14.34 17.32
N PHE A 53 -2.88 13.88 18.21
CA PHE A 53 -4.32 14.16 18.16
C PHE A 53 -4.69 15.51 18.81
N PRO A 54 -5.81 16.20 18.39
CA PRO A 54 -6.70 15.78 17.28
C PRO A 54 -6.04 15.89 15.90
N PHE A 55 -6.36 14.95 15.01
CA PHE A 55 -5.68 14.87 13.72
C PHE A 55 -6.56 14.28 12.60
N THR A 56 -6.35 14.73 11.37
CA THR A 56 -6.92 14.14 10.14
C THR A 56 -5.88 13.25 9.49
N ILE A 57 -6.17 11.96 9.40
CA ILE A 57 -5.29 10.97 8.77
C ILE A 57 -5.68 10.71 7.30
N GLY A 58 -5.10 9.67 6.71
CA GLY A 58 -5.28 9.29 5.31
C GLY A 58 -4.03 9.60 4.49
N HIS A 59 -3.54 8.58 3.78
CA HIS A 59 -2.27 8.67 3.05
C HIS A 59 -2.34 8.07 1.64
N GLU A 60 -3.56 7.90 1.13
CA GLU A 60 -3.84 7.42 -0.23
C GLU A 60 -4.69 8.45 -1.01
N PRO A 61 -4.24 9.71 -1.17
CA PRO A 61 -5.00 10.72 -1.89
C PRO A 61 -4.89 10.59 -3.41
N ALA A 62 -6.00 10.84 -4.09
CA ALA A 62 -6.04 11.19 -5.50
C ALA A 62 -7.01 12.37 -5.72
N GLY A 63 -6.59 13.37 -6.48
CA GLY A 63 -7.35 14.59 -6.64
C GLY A 63 -6.78 15.53 -7.68
N GLU A 64 -7.20 16.78 -7.61
CA GLU A 64 -6.82 17.85 -8.53
C GLU A 64 -6.18 19.01 -7.76
N ILE A 65 -5.14 19.61 -8.33
CA ILE A 65 -4.52 20.82 -7.79
C ILE A 65 -5.43 22.02 -8.07
N VAL A 66 -5.80 22.74 -7.01
CA VAL A 66 -6.69 23.92 -7.12
C VAL A 66 -6.00 25.22 -6.72
N ASP A 67 -4.85 25.17 -6.04
CA ASP A 67 -4.05 26.34 -5.70
C ASP A 67 -2.57 25.97 -5.56
N LEU A 68 -1.68 26.98 -5.77
CA LEU A 68 -0.24 26.82 -5.78
C LEU A 68 0.41 27.81 -4.82
N GLY A 69 1.29 27.31 -3.98
CA GLY A 69 2.15 28.15 -3.13
C GLY A 69 3.31 28.78 -3.90
N GLU A 70 3.95 29.77 -3.27
CA GLU A 70 5.13 30.43 -3.82
C GLU A 70 6.23 29.42 -4.15
N GLY A 71 6.91 29.60 -5.29
CA GLY A 71 8.02 28.75 -5.75
C GLY A 71 7.60 27.48 -6.49
N VAL A 72 6.32 27.16 -6.59
CA VAL A 72 5.85 25.99 -7.36
C VAL A 72 5.90 26.30 -8.86
N THR A 73 6.76 25.59 -9.59
CA THR A 73 6.94 25.70 -11.05
C THR A 73 6.73 24.38 -11.77
N THR A 74 6.68 23.26 -11.04
CA THR A 74 6.61 21.88 -11.58
C THR A 74 5.19 21.39 -11.73
N ARG A 75 4.20 22.13 -11.26
CA ARG A 75 2.77 21.79 -11.27
C ARG A 75 1.95 23.03 -11.66
N LYS A 76 0.71 22.79 -12.08
CA LYS A 76 -0.28 23.83 -12.38
C LYS A 76 -1.64 23.48 -11.82
N VAL A 77 -2.50 24.48 -11.65
CA VAL A 77 -3.93 24.28 -11.33
C VAL A 77 -4.58 23.43 -12.43
N GLY A 78 -5.40 22.48 -12.04
CA GLY A 78 -6.03 21.49 -12.91
C GLY A 78 -5.20 20.21 -13.11
N ASP A 79 -3.96 20.13 -12.60
CA ASP A 79 -3.20 18.89 -12.65
C ASP A 79 -3.87 17.83 -11.77
N ARG A 80 -4.12 16.65 -12.35
CA ARG A 80 -4.62 15.46 -11.65
C ARG A 80 -3.45 14.74 -11.01
N VAL A 81 -3.47 14.62 -9.70
CA VAL A 81 -2.32 14.11 -8.93
C VAL A 81 -2.75 13.21 -7.77
N GLY A 82 -1.81 12.44 -7.27
CA GLY A 82 -1.89 11.81 -5.97
C GLY A 82 -0.57 11.99 -5.21
N VAL A 83 -0.54 11.61 -3.95
CA VAL A 83 0.62 11.79 -3.06
C VAL A 83 0.92 10.48 -2.32
N PRO A 84 2.16 9.97 -2.38
CA PRO A 84 2.55 8.78 -1.63
C PRO A 84 2.73 9.09 -0.13
N TRP A 85 3.00 8.06 0.66
CA TRP A 85 3.23 8.20 2.09
C TRP A 85 4.38 9.17 2.41
N LEU A 86 5.50 9.09 1.67
CA LEU A 86 6.62 10.02 1.84
C LEU A 86 6.37 11.33 1.09
N GLN A 87 6.18 12.44 1.82
CA GLN A 87 5.99 13.76 1.24
C GLN A 87 7.27 14.60 1.13
N SER A 88 8.11 14.59 2.16
CA SER A 88 9.30 15.43 2.19
C SER A 88 10.42 14.81 3.01
N THR A 89 11.65 15.25 2.75
CA THR A 89 12.85 14.82 3.44
C THR A 89 13.77 16.02 3.70
N CYS A 90 14.75 15.89 4.60
CA CYS A 90 15.62 17.01 4.93
C CYS A 90 16.67 17.38 3.86
N GLY A 91 16.83 16.57 2.81
CA GLY A 91 17.76 16.80 1.70
C GLY A 91 19.25 16.69 2.04
N ARG A 92 19.65 16.69 3.33
CA ARG A 92 21.05 16.86 3.76
C ARG A 92 21.63 15.70 4.59
N CYS A 93 20.82 14.77 5.10
CA CYS A 93 21.34 13.62 5.85
C CYS A 93 21.97 12.58 4.91
N GLU A 94 22.72 11.64 5.47
CA GLU A 94 23.36 10.57 4.72
C GLU A 94 22.38 9.87 3.76
N TRP A 95 21.19 9.53 4.24
CA TRP A 95 20.19 8.83 3.46
C TRP A 95 19.67 9.64 2.26
N CYS A 96 19.47 10.95 2.47
CA CYS A 96 19.07 11.85 1.38
C CYS A 96 20.18 12.00 0.35
N GLN A 97 21.43 12.15 0.78
CA GLN A 97 22.59 12.26 -0.12
C GLN A 97 22.83 10.98 -0.94
N ARG A 98 22.41 9.82 -0.42
CA ARG A 98 22.49 8.52 -1.10
C ARG A 98 21.25 8.22 -1.98
N GLY A 99 20.28 9.14 -2.06
CA GLY A 99 19.01 8.92 -2.76
C GLY A 99 18.05 7.95 -2.04
N LYS A 100 18.37 7.54 -0.81
CA LYS A 100 17.56 6.61 0.00
C LYS A 100 16.58 7.36 0.89
N LEU A 101 15.69 8.13 0.27
CA LEU A 101 14.85 9.14 0.91
C LEU A 101 13.94 8.58 2.01
N PHE A 102 13.44 7.36 1.85
CA PHE A 102 12.56 6.70 2.81
C PHE A 102 13.20 6.55 4.20
N PHE A 103 14.51 6.45 4.27
CA PHE A 103 15.26 6.30 5.53
C PHE A 103 15.64 7.62 6.18
N CYS A 104 15.24 8.76 5.63
CA CYS A 104 15.49 10.06 6.25
C CYS A 104 14.85 10.13 7.65
N PRO A 105 15.63 10.45 8.72
CA PRO A 105 15.08 10.55 10.07
C PRO A 105 14.11 11.73 10.24
N ASN A 106 14.22 12.74 9.38
CA ASN A 106 13.37 13.94 9.39
C ASN A 106 12.36 13.93 8.23
N LYS A 107 11.93 12.76 7.81
CA LYS A 107 10.91 12.64 6.76
C LYS A 107 9.55 13.14 7.24
N ILE A 108 8.79 13.70 6.32
CA ILE A 108 7.39 14.08 6.52
C ILE A 108 6.53 13.04 5.80
N ALA A 109 5.63 12.41 6.54
CA ALA A 109 4.73 11.36 6.05
C ALA A 109 3.29 11.87 6.02
N THR A 110 2.61 11.62 4.90
CA THR A 110 1.21 11.95 4.67
C THR A 110 0.31 11.29 5.72
N GLY A 111 -0.55 12.07 6.36
CA GLY A 111 -1.48 11.55 7.37
C GLY A 111 -0.82 11.09 8.68
N ILE A 112 0.45 11.41 8.92
CA ILE A 112 1.20 11.10 10.16
C ILE A 112 1.81 12.36 10.76
N ASN A 113 2.66 13.06 10.01
CA ASN A 113 3.34 14.29 10.46
C ASN A 113 2.73 15.55 9.84
N ILE A 114 1.96 15.39 8.79
CA ILE A 114 1.19 16.43 8.11
C ILE A 114 -0.23 15.91 7.90
N THR A 115 -1.21 16.81 7.90
CA THR A 115 -2.64 16.51 7.70
C THR A 115 -2.84 15.60 6.48
N GLY A 116 -3.67 14.58 6.67
CA GLY A 116 -3.96 13.57 5.66
C GLY A 116 -5.13 13.90 4.74
N SER A 117 -5.54 12.90 3.98
CA SER A 117 -6.44 13.03 2.83
C SER A 117 -7.91 12.68 3.10
N HIS A 118 -8.27 12.26 4.33
CA HIS A 118 -9.69 12.01 4.65
C HIS A 118 -10.43 13.33 4.88
N ALA A 119 -10.42 14.19 3.85
CA ALA A 119 -10.95 15.55 3.84
C ALA A 119 -11.25 15.99 2.40
N GLU A 120 -12.05 17.04 2.22
CA GLU A 120 -12.32 17.63 0.90
C GLU A 120 -11.06 18.25 0.26
N TYR A 121 -10.15 18.78 1.09
CA TYR A 121 -8.90 19.40 0.63
C TYR A 121 -7.75 19.00 1.53
N MET A 122 -6.55 18.90 0.94
CA MET A 122 -5.30 18.73 1.65
C MET A 122 -4.19 19.57 1.04
N VAL A 123 -3.19 19.94 1.85
CA VAL A 123 -1.94 20.56 1.37
C VAL A 123 -0.89 19.47 1.21
N ALA A 124 -0.15 19.53 0.11
CA ALA A 124 0.99 18.65 -0.16
C ALA A 124 2.19 19.43 -0.70
N TYR A 125 3.40 18.92 -0.49
CA TYR A 125 4.56 19.44 -1.20
C TYR A 125 4.45 19.12 -2.69
N ALA A 126 4.66 20.12 -3.55
CA ALA A 126 4.52 19.98 -5.00
C ALA A 126 5.37 18.83 -5.56
N ASP A 127 6.62 18.70 -5.08
CA ASP A 127 7.54 17.65 -5.52
C ASP A 127 7.16 16.24 -5.03
N ALA A 128 6.30 16.13 -4.01
CA ALA A 128 5.76 14.84 -3.58
C ALA A 128 4.63 14.35 -4.48
N THR A 129 3.96 15.25 -5.18
CA THR A 129 2.83 14.87 -6.04
C THR A 129 3.30 14.06 -7.25
N GLN A 130 2.52 13.06 -7.62
CA GLN A 130 2.67 12.28 -8.84
C GLN A 130 1.50 12.57 -9.78
N LEU A 131 1.81 12.98 -11.01
CA LEU A 131 0.76 13.15 -12.04
C LEU A 131 0.08 11.80 -12.30
N LEU A 132 -1.24 11.82 -12.38
CA LEU A 132 -2.02 10.65 -12.75
C LEU A 132 -2.01 10.46 -14.27
N PRO A 133 -1.87 9.22 -14.75
CA PRO A 133 -2.07 8.91 -16.17
C PRO A 133 -3.44 9.38 -16.67
N ASN A 134 -3.51 9.78 -17.94
CA ASN A 134 -4.75 10.18 -18.57
C ASN A 134 -5.80 9.05 -18.54
N GLY A 135 -7.04 9.39 -18.22
CA GLY A 135 -8.15 8.45 -18.17
C GLY A 135 -8.23 7.58 -16.93
N LEU A 136 -7.21 7.55 -16.05
CA LEU A 136 -7.26 6.82 -14.78
C LEU A 136 -8.24 7.55 -13.83
N SER A 137 -9.26 6.84 -13.32
CA SER A 137 -10.19 7.39 -12.34
C SER A 137 -9.53 7.56 -10.97
N TYR A 138 -10.02 8.48 -10.15
CA TYR A 138 -9.43 8.77 -8.85
C TYR A 138 -9.57 7.61 -7.87
N ASP A 139 -10.70 6.90 -7.89
CA ASP A 139 -10.96 5.72 -7.05
C ASP A 139 -10.00 4.56 -7.36
N GLN A 140 -9.61 4.40 -8.63
CA GLN A 140 -8.61 3.42 -9.04
C GLN A 140 -7.18 3.88 -8.74
N ALA A 141 -6.92 5.20 -8.78
CA ALA A 141 -5.59 5.75 -8.52
C ALA A 141 -5.26 5.79 -7.02
N ALA A 142 -6.18 6.22 -6.16
CA ALA A 142 -5.92 6.47 -4.75
C ALA A 142 -5.27 5.28 -4.02
N PRO A 143 -5.77 4.03 -4.10
CA PRO A 143 -5.14 2.90 -3.43
C PRO A 143 -3.75 2.54 -3.96
N ILE A 144 -3.40 2.99 -5.17
CA ILE A 144 -2.07 2.72 -5.73
C ILE A 144 -0.99 3.50 -4.98
N PHE A 145 -1.31 4.65 -4.39
CA PHE A 145 -0.35 5.45 -3.61
C PHE A 145 0.12 4.79 -2.31
N CYS A 146 -0.55 3.72 -1.86
CA CYS A 146 -0.08 2.88 -0.76
C CYS A 146 0.01 1.41 -1.16
N ALA A 147 -1.12 0.70 -1.26
CA ALA A 147 -1.15 -0.75 -1.46
C ALA A 147 -0.51 -1.16 -2.80
N GLY A 148 -0.83 -0.46 -3.90
CA GLY A 148 -0.26 -0.73 -5.21
C GLY A 148 1.24 -0.48 -5.25
N PHE A 149 1.67 0.69 -4.76
CA PHE A 149 3.08 1.06 -4.70
C PHE A 149 3.89 0.08 -3.84
N THR A 150 3.36 -0.30 -2.67
CA THR A 150 4.04 -1.23 -1.77
C THR A 150 4.24 -2.60 -2.40
N VAL A 151 3.17 -3.20 -2.93
CA VAL A 151 3.27 -4.57 -3.46
C VAL A 151 4.06 -4.62 -4.77
N TYR A 152 3.91 -3.61 -5.63
CA TYR A 152 4.70 -3.51 -6.85
C TYR A 152 6.18 -3.26 -6.56
N SER A 153 6.50 -2.40 -5.58
CA SER A 153 7.88 -2.22 -5.10
C SER A 153 8.48 -3.52 -4.57
N GLY A 154 7.70 -4.34 -3.87
CA GLY A 154 8.15 -5.65 -3.40
C GLY A 154 8.47 -6.60 -4.55
N LEU A 155 7.65 -6.62 -5.59
CA LEU A 155 7.89 -7.41 -6.79
C LEU A 155 9.17 -6.95 -7.51
N ARG A 156 9.37 -5.63 -7.67
CA ARG A 156 10.57 -5.04 -8.30
C ARG A 156 11.85 -5.33 -7.51
N ILE A 157 11.80 -5.24 -6.16
CA ILE A 157 12.96 -5.57 -5.29
C ILE A 157 13.27 -7.06 -5.31
N ALA A 158 12.26 -7.92 -5.42
CA ALA A 158 12.46 -9.34 -5.58
C ALA A 158 13.25 -9.67 -6.86
N ASP A 159 13.17 -8.81 -7.87
CA ASP A 159 13.84 -8.95 -9.15
C ASP A 159 13.68 -10.37 -9.74
N PRO A 160 12.43 -10.84 -9.96
CA PRO A 160 12.19 -12.18 -10.47
C PRO A 160 12.62 -12.31 -11.94
N ARG A 161 13.24 -13.43 -12.27
CA ARG A 161 13.61 -13.77 -13.65
C ARG A 161 12.40 -14.32 -14.42
N PRO A 162 12.34 -14.21 -15.75
CA PRO A 162 11.18 -14.60 -16.55
C PRO A 162 10.64 -16.02 -16.33
N HIS A 163 11.50 -16.98 -15.91
CA HIS A 163 11.12 -18.37 -15.65
C HIS A 163 10.79 -18.66 -14.18
N GLU A 164 10.90 -17.65 -13.32
CA GLU A 164 10.64 -17.80 -11.88
C GLU A 164 9.17 -17.71 -11.56
N ARG A 165 8.79 -18.40 -10.50
CA ARG A 165 7.42 -18.49 -9.98
C ARG A 165 7.24 -17.55 -8.82
N VAL A 166 6.16 -16.76 -8.84
CA VAL A 166 5.84 -15.79 -7.81
C VAL A 166 4.61 -16.25 -7.03
N ALA A 167 4.77 -16.50 -5.75
CA ALA A 167 3.65 -16.77 -4.83
C ALA A 167 3.25 -15.51 -4.07
N VAL A 168 1.94 -15.30 -3.91
CA VAL A 168 1.36 -14.20 -3.14
C VAL A 168 0.63 -14.77 -1.94
N VAL A 169 1.14 -14.48 -0.73
CA VAL A 169 0.58 -15.01 0.54
C VAL A 169 -0.40 -14.02 1.14
N GLY A 170 -1.67 -14.42 1.21
CA GLY A 170 -2.77 -13.59 1.69
C GLY A 170 -3.42 -12.76 0.58
N ILE A 171 -4.72 -12.91 0.40
CA ILE A 171 -5.51 -12.18 -0.60
C ILE A 171 -6.33 -11.11 0.10
N GLY A 172 -5.71 -9.97 0.33
CA GLY A 172 -6.28 -8.75 0.89
C GLY A 172 -6.00 -7.54 0.00
N ALA A 173 -5.90 -6.34 0.60
CA ALA A 173 -5.63 -5.09 -0.11
C ALA A 173 -4.35 -5.12 -0.95
N LEU A 174 -3.25 -5.68 -0.43
CA LEU A 174 -2.01 -5.84 -1.18
C LEU A 174 -2.07 -7.06 -2.11
N GLY A 175 -2.54 -8.21 -1.58
CA GLY A 175 -2.45 -9.48 -2.30
C GLY A 175 -3.27 -9.53 -3.58
N HIS A 176 -4.46 -8.92 -3.63
CA HIS A 176 -5.26 -8.88 -4.87
C HIS A 176 -4.56 -8.08 -5.99
N LEU A 177 -3.77 -7.07 -5.63
CA LEU A 177 -2.92 -6.32 -6.57
C LEU A 177 -1.65 -7.10 -6.90
N GLY A 178 -1.03 -7.77 -5.89
CA GLY A 178 0.17 -8.58 -6.08
C GLY A 178 -0.01 -9.69 -7.11
N ILE A 179 -1.15 -10.41 -7.07
CA ILE A 179 -1.51 -11.41 -8.08
C ILE A 179 -1.56 -10.77 -9.46
N GLN A 180 -2.28 -9.67 -9.60
CA GLN A 180 -2.47 -9.01 -10.90
C GLN A 180 -1.14 -8.43 -11.45
N TYR A 181 -0.33 -7.78 -10.62
CA TYR A 181 0.97 -7.25 -11.06
C TYR A 181 1.92 -8.37 -11.47
N SER A 182 2.01 -9.46 -10.69
CA SER A 182 2.84 -10.61 -11.03
C SER A 182 2.42 -11.22 -12.36
N LYS A 183 1.11 -11.43 -12.55
CA LYS A 183 0.56 -11.95 -13.80
C LYS A 183 0.77 -11.01 -14.99
N ALA A 184 0.52 -9.72 -14.81
CA ALA A 184 0.69 -8.71 -15.85
C ALA A 184 2.17 -8.52 -16.26
N ALA A 185 3.10 -8.78 -15.33
CA ALA A 185 4.53 -8.81 -15.61
C ALA A 185 5.01 -10.11 -16.29
N GLY A 186 4.11 -11.11 -16.46
CA GLY A 186 4.39 -12.33 -17.19
C GLY A 186 4.88 -13.51 -16.34
N PHE A 187 4.81 -13.42 -15.02
CA PHE A 187 5.24 -14.50 -14.13
C PHE A 187 4.14 -15.57 -13.95
N GLU A 188 4.56 -16.82 -13.76
CA GLU A 188 3.68 -17.86 -13.22
C GLU A 188 3.35 -17.49 -11.77
N THR A 189 2.05 -17.25 -11.51
CA THR A 189 1.58 -16.62 -10.29
C THR A 189 0.74 -17.59 -9.46
N ILE A 190 1.13 -17.80 -8.21
CA ILE A 190 0.49 -18.71 -7.27
C ILE A 190 -0.14 -17.89 -6.15
N ALA A 191 -1.43 -18.10 -5.88
CA ALA A 191 -2.08 -17.49 -4.72
C ALA A 191 -2.06 -18.48 -3.53
N VAL A 192 -1.69 -17.99 -2.35
CA VAL A 192 -1.71 -18.79 -1.11
C VAL A 192 -2.75 -18.23 -0.16
N THR A 193 -3.83 -19.01 0.08
CA THR A 193 -4.95 -18.59 0.94
C THR A 193 -5.70 -19.78 1.52
N HIS A 194 -6.07 -19.71 2.80
CA HIS A 194 -6.95 -20.69 3.46
C HIS A 194 -8.45 -20.43 3.21
N SER A 195 -8.80 -19.25 2.67
CA SER A 195 -10.19 -18.83 2.45
C SER A 195 -10.72 -19.41 1.14
N LYS A 196 -11.64 -20.37 1.22
CA LYS A 196 -12.28 -20.96 0.04
C LYS A 196 -13.04 -19.95 -0.81
N ASP A 197 -13.64 -18.92 -0.19
CA ASP A 197 -14.34 -17.83 -0.87
C ASP A 197 -13.41 -16.94 -1.71
N LYS A 198 -12.09 -16.99 -1.45
CA LYS A 198 -11.07 -16.24 -2.20
C LYS A 198 -10.40 -17.06 -3.30
N GLU A 199 -10.62 -18.37 -3.35
CA GLU A 199 -10.00 -19.24 -4.35
C GLU A 199 -10.46 -18.89 -5.78
N GLU A 200 -11.78 -18.87 -6.02
CA GLU A 200 -12.32 -18.48 -7.32
C GLU A 200 -11.91 -17.08 -7.73
N LEU A 201 -11.86 -16.19 -6.75
CA LEU A 201 -11.43 -14.81 -6.98
C LEU A 201 -9.96 -14.72 -7.35
N ALA A 202 -9.08 -15.52 -6.73
CA ALA A 202 -7.67 -15.55 -7.07
C ALA A 202 -7.44 -15.94 -8.54
N TYR A 203 -8.17 -16.94 -9.04
CA TYR A 203 -8.14 -17.27 -10.47
C TYR A 203 -8.64 -16.13 -11.36
N LYS A 204 -9.72 -15.44 -10.96
CA LYS A 204 -10.23 -14.25 -11.69
C LYS A 204 -9.23 -13.09 -11.70
N LEU A 205 -8.38 -12.98 -10.67
CA LEU A 205 -7.30 -11.99 -10.59
C LEU A 205 -6.06 -12.38 -11.40
N GLY A 206 -6.01 -13.60 -11.94
CA GLY A 206 -4.95 -14.06 -12.82
C GLY A 206 -3.96 -15.04 -12.17
N ALA A 207 -4.26 -15.62 -11.00
CA ALA A 207 -3.45 -16.71 -10.46
C ALA A 207 -3.51 -17.95 -11.37
N ASP A 208 -2.37 -18.58 -11.61
CA ASP A 208 -2.27 -19.83 -12.37
C ASP A 208 -2.60 -21.03 -11.50
N SER A 209 -2.33 -20.95 -10.19
CA SER A 209 -2.73 -21.93 -9.20
C SER A 209 -3.07 -21.29 -7.86
N VAL A 210 -3.87 -22.00 -7.05
CA VAL A 210 -4.25 -21.57 -5.70
C VAL A 210 -3.98 -22.72 -4.74
N VAL A 211 -3.25 -22.43 -3.66
CA VAL A 211 -2.89 -23.40 -2.62
C VAL A 211 -3.24 -22.86 -1.23
N SER A 212 -3.38 -23.75 -0.24
CA SER A 212 -3.81 -23.33 1.10
C SER A 212 -2.68 -22.84 2.00
N ASP A 213 -1.47 -23.38 1.85
CA ASP A 213 -0.38 -23.23 2.81
C ASP A 213 1.00 -23.46 2.16
N GLY A 214 2.05 -23.40 2.98
CA GLY A 214 3.42 -23.62 2.53
C GLY A 214 3.70 -25.04 2.02
N LYS A 215 3.01 -26.06 2.57
CA LYS A 215 3.11 -27.43 2.06
C LYS A 215 2.47 -27.55 0.68
N GLY A 216 1.26 -27.02 0.53
CA GLY A 216 0.59 -26.96 -0.76
C GLY A 216 1.42 -26.20 -1.80
N LEU A 217 2.10 -25.11 -1.40
CA LEU A 217 3.00 -24.38 -2.27
C LEU A 217 4.21 -25.23 -2.70
N LEU A 218 4.81 -26.00 -1.79
CA LEU A 218 5.92 -26.90 -2.11
C LEU A 218 5.50 -28.01 -3.09
N GLU A 219 4.31 -28.54 -2.90
CA GLU A 219 3.75 -29.65 -3.71
C GLU A 219 3.18 -29.16 -5.06
N ASP A 220 2.91 -27.86 -5.20
CA ASP A 220 2.34 -27.30 -6.42
C ASP A 220 3.28 -27.55 -7.62
N GLN A 221 2.81 -28.43 -8.51
CA GLN A 221 3.59 -28.99 -9.63
C GLN A 221 4.95 -29.58 -9.20
N GLY A 222 5.16 -29.90 -7.90
CA GLY A 222 6.42 -30.40 -7.34
C GLY A 222 7.57 -29.39 -7.37
N ARG A 223 7.29 -28.07 -7.46
CA ARG A 223 8.33 -27.07 -7.69
C ARG A 223 8.47 -25.98 -6.65
N GLY A 224 7.42 -25.64 -5.87
CA GLY A 224 7.44 -24.49 -4.98
C GLY A 224 7.48 -23.13 -5.72
N ALA A 225 7.92 -22.07 -5.06
CA ALA A 225 8.03 -20.71 -5.61
C ALA A 225 9.44 -20.13 -5.45
N ASP A 226 9.89 -19.34 -6.41
CA ASP A 226 11.19 -18.64 -6.36
C ASP A 226 11.11 -17.33 -5.59
N VAL A 227 9.93 -16.69 -5.63
CA VAL A 227 9.62 -15.46 -4.91
C VAL A 227 8.33 -15.64 -4.15
N ILE A 228 8.31 -15.23 -2.88
CA ILE A 228 7.09 -15.11 -2.08
C ILE A 228 6.88 -13.65 -1.71
N LEU A 229 5.75 -13.08 -2.16
CA LEU A 229 5.26 -11.77 -1.73
C LEU A 229 4.37 -11.98 -0.51
N ALA A 230 4.90 -11.69 0.69
CA ALA A 230 4.18 -11.86 1.95
C ALA A 230 3.32 -10.64 2.24
N THR A 231 2.07 -10.67 1.80
CA THR A 231 1.09 -9.58 1.93
C THR A 231 0.08 -9.81 3.06
N SER A 232 0.14 -10.97 3.70
CA SER A 232 -0.70 -11.32 4.85
C SER A 232 -0.32 -10.53 6.10
N ASN A 233 -1.29 -10.28 6.98
CA ASN A 233 -1.07 -9.78 8.33
C ASN A 233 -0.88 -10.92 9.37
N SER A 234 -0.97 -12.19 8.96
CA SER A 234 -0.69 -13.35 9.83
C SER A 234 0.77 -13.75 9.73
N HIS A 235 1.53 -13.55 10.80
CA HIS A 235 2.93 -13.99 10.90
C HIS A 235 3.06 -15.49 10.71
N LYS A 236 2.11 -16.28 11.26
CA LYS A 236 2.06 -17.73 11.09
C LYS A 236 1.96 -18.14 9.62
N ALA A 237 1.07 -17.51 8.85
CA ALA A 237 0.93 -17.81 7.42
C ALA A 237 2.18 -17.44 6.62
N ILE A 238 2.83 -16.31 6.97
CA ILE A 238 4.08 -15.87 6.34
C ILE A 238 5.20 -16.88 6.62
N VAL A 239 5.40 -17.25 7.88
CA VAL A 239 6.44 -18.22 8.28
C VAL A 239 6.19 -19.59 7.64
N ASP A 240 4.94 -20.06 7.64
CA ASP A 240 4.58 -21.34 7.02
C ASP A 240 4.89 -21.37 5.53
N SER A 241 4.68 -20.27 4.82
CA SER A 241 4.92 -20.17 3.36
C SER A 241 6.38 -20.42 2.95
N ILE A 242 7.34 -20.21 3.86
CA ILE A 242 8.78 -20.46 3.60
C ILE A 242 9.04 -21.93 3.26
N LYS A 243 8.21 -22.86 3.74
CA LYS A 243 8.31 -24.28 3.38
C LYS A 243 8.19 -24.53 1.88
N GLY A 244 7.46 -23.66 1.18
CA GLY A 244 7.30 -23.72 -0.27
C GLY A 244 8.31 -22.88 -1.06
N LEU A 245 9.27 -22.24 -0.39
CA LEU A 245 10.29 -21.43 -1.05
C LEU A 245 11.40 -22.34 -1.60
N ARG A 246 11.73 -22.17 -2.87
CA ARG A 246 12.80 -22.92 -3.55
C ARG A 246 14.19 -22.52 -3.05
N PRO A 247 15.23 -23.36 -3.22
CA PRO A 247 16.61 -22.95 -3.01
C PRO A 247 16.95 -21.64 -3.74
N ASP A 248 17.72 -20.75 -3.10
CA ASP A 248 18.05 -19.38 -3.53
C ASP A 248 16.84 -18.44 -3.64
N GLY A 249 15.67 -18.86 -3.10
CA GLY A 249 14.43 -18.10 -3.17
C GLY A 249 14.39 -16.88 -2.25
N ARG A 250 13.40 -16.00 -2.50
CA ARG A 250 13.26 -14.69 -1.83
C ARG A 250 11.88 -14.54 -1.21
N LEU A 251 11.84 -14.30 0.10
CA LEU A 251 10.63 -13.89 0.83
C LEU A 251 10.64 -12.37 1.01
N ILE A 252 9.65 -11.69 0.48
CA ILE A 252 9.50 -10.24 0.58
C ILE A 252 8.43 -9.91 1.62
N LEU A 253 8.84 -9.36 2.75
CA LEU A 253 7.96 -8.98 3.85
C LEU A 253 7.35 -7.59 3.59
N MET A 254 6.02 -7.51 3.47
CA MET A 254 5.28 -6.27 3.21
C MET A 254 4.04 -6.12 4.09
N GLY A 255 3.46 -7.22 4.55
CA GLY A 255 2.34 -7.22 5.48
C GLY A 255 2.81 -6.91 6.90
N ALA A 256 2.05 -6.07 7.62
CA ALA A 256 2.26 -5.80 9.04
C ALA A 256 1.08 -6.33 9.85
N SER A 257 1.36 -7.10 10.90
CA SER A 257 0.34 -7.54 11.86
C SER A 257 0.03 -6.42 12.85
N ALA A 258 -1.26 -6.23 13.16
CA ALA A 258 -1.70 -5.36 14.26
C ALA A 258 -1.78 -6.10 15.60
N THR A 259 -1.41 -7.36 15.63
CA THR A 259 -1.36 -8.17 16.84
C THR A 259 0.09 -8.29 17.31
N ASN A 260 0.27 -8.44 18.61
CA ASN A 260 1.59 -8.77 19.21
C ASN A 260 1.98 -10.24 18.97
N GLU A 261 1.50 -10.84 17.88
CA GLU A 261 1.85 -12.21 17.49
C GLU A 261 3.35 -12.29 17.19
N PRO A 262 4.11 -13.18 17.83
CA PRO A 262 5.54 -13.28 17.60
C PRO A 262 5.84 -13.78 16.17
N PHE A 263 6.88 -13.24 15.55
CA PHE A 263 7.43 -13.73 14.30
C PHE A 263 8.54 -14.75 14.62
N THR A 264 8.20 -16.04 14.63
CA THR A 264 9.08 -17.10 15.14
C THR A 264 9.45 -18.07 14.02
N PHE A 265 10.75 -18.35 13.89
CA PHE A 265 11.24 -19.41 13.02
C PHE A 265 11.45 -20.69 13.84
N PRO A 266 10.71 -21.78 13.58
CA PRO A 266 10.98 -23.07 14.20
C PRO A 266 12.32 -23.64 13.69
N PRO A 267 13.02 -24.49 14.52
CA PRO A 267 14.38 -24.95 14.22
C PRO A 267 14.56 -25.59 12.84
N GLU A 268 13.60 -26.40 12.41
CA GLU A 268 13.63 -27.05 11.10
C GLU A 268 13.59 -26.05 9.94
N LEU A 269 12.84 -24.96 10.12
CA LEU A 269 12.75 -23.91 9.11
C LEU A 269 14.03 -23.07 9.05
N TYR A 270 14.65 -22.82 10.23
CA TYR A 270 15.93 -22.11 10.30
C TYR A 270 17.02 -22.84 9.51
N LEU A 271 17.13 -24.17 9.66
CA LEU A 271 18.08 -24.97 8.90
C LEU A 271 17.76 -24.94 7.40
N GLY A 272 16.47 -24.97 7.03
CA GLY A 272 16.03 -24.81 5.64
C GLY A 272 16.48 -23.46 5.06
N ILE A 273 16.30 -22.34 5.79
CA ILE A 273 16.76 -21.03 5.35
C ILE A 273 18.27 -21.01 5.12
N LEU A 274 19.05 -21.62 6.06
CA LEU A 274 20.50 -21.65 5.99
C LEU A 274 21.01 -22.46 4.78
N PHE A 275 20.54 -23.70 4.64
CA PHE A 275 21.07 -24.61 3.60
C PHE A 275 20.54 -24.32 2.20
N ASN A 276 19.35 -23.72 2.10
CA ASN A 276 18.81 -23.31 0.79
C ASN A 276 19.17 -21.86 0.43
N HIS A 277 19.95 -21.16 1.26
CA HIS A 277 20.37 -19.76 1.04
C HIS A 277 19.19 -18.80 0.80
N HIS A 278 18.08 -19.00 1.53
CA HIS A 278 16.91 -18.15 1.38
C HIS A 278 17.20 -16.71 1.79
N ARG A 279 16.64 -15.76 1.07
CA ARG A 279 16.75 -14.32 1.37
C ARG A 279 15.43 -13.82 1.92
N ILE A 280 15.47 -13.17 3.08
CA ILE A 280 14.31 -12.52 3.72
C ILE A 280 14.51 -11.02 3.64
N ILE A 281 13.65 -10.34 2.92
CA ILE A 281 13.82 -8.93 2.54
C ILE A 281 12.59 -8.14 2.99
N GLY A 282 12.80 -7.10 3.81
CA GLY A 282 11.74 -6.12 4.11
C GLY A 282 11.54 -5.15 2.96
N SER A 283 10.29 -4.86 2.62
CA SER A 283 9.94 -3.91 1.57
C SER A 283 8.70 -3.10 1.94
N THR A 284 8.73 -1.84 1.54
CA THR A 284 7.60 -0.90 1.63
C THR A 284 7.52 -0.11 0.31
N GLN A 285 7.32 1.20 0.38
CA GLN A 285 7.42 2.10 -0.77
C GLN A 285 8.90 2.44 -1.00
N ASN A 286 9.42 2.13 -2.17
CA ASN A 286 10.83 2.31 -2.49
C ASN A 286 11.05 3.46 -3.48
N ASP A 287 11.30 3.16 -4.75
CA ASP A 287 11.56 4.18 -5.76
C ASP A 287 10.29 4.76 -6.38
N ARG A 288 10.30 6.05 -6.72
CA ARG A 288 9.19 6.71 -7.42
C ARG A 288 8.92 6.09 -8.80
N GLU A 289 9.93 5.50 -9.44
CA GLU A 289 9.75 4.73 -10.67
C GLU A 289 8.75 3.59 -10.48
N HIS A 290 8.82 2.88 -9.36
CA HIS A 290 7.87 1.80 -9.06
C HIS A 290 6.42 2.31 -8.90
N LEU A 291 6.23 3.53 -8.36
CA LEU A 291 4.90 4.15 -8.30
C LEU A 291 4.40 4.51 -9.70
N TYR A 292 5.27 5.10 -10.53
CA TYR A 292 4.95 5.45 -11.92
C TYR A 292 4.50 4.21 -12.69
N GLU A 293 5.27 3.13 -12.62
CA GLU A 293 4.95 1.87 -13.29
C GLU A 293 3.68 1.21 -12.76
N ALA A 294 3.46 1.23 -11.43
CA ALA A 294 2.26 0.69 -10.81
C ALA A 294 0.99 1.41 -11.31
N LEU A 295 1.03 2.74 -11.41
CA LEU A 295 -0.06 3.55 -11.97
C LEU A 295 -0.27 3.26 -13.47
N ASP A 296 0.80 3.08 -14.24
CA ASP A 296 0.76 2.79 -15.68
C ASP A 296 0.08 1.44 -15.96
N TYR A 297 0.34 0.41 -15.15
CA TYR A 297 -0.36 -0.88 -15.26
C TYR A 297 -1.87 -0.75 -15.07
N VAL A 298 -2.31 0.09 -14.13
CA VAL A 298 -3.73 0.32 -13.89
C VAL A 298 -4.34 1.15 -15.03
N ALA A 299 -3.66 2.21 -15.46
CA ALA A 299 -4.11 3.05 -16.58
C ALA A 299 -4.25 2.26 -17.89
N LYS A 300 -3.39 1.26 -18.12
CA LYS A 300 -3.48 0.33 -19.26
C LYS A 300 -4.52 -0.78 -19.08
N GLY A 301 -5.27 -0.79 -17.99
CA GLY A 301 -6.29 -1.81 -17.69
C GLY A 301 -5.74 -3.21 -17.41
N LYS A 302 -4.42 -3.36 -17.18
CA LYS A 302 -3.79 -4.65 -16.86
C LYS A 302 -3.95 -5.03 -15.39
N VAL A 303 -4.17 -4.05 -14.53
CA VAL A 303 -4.42 -4.20 -13.10
C VAL A 303 -5.64 -3.36 -12.75
N ARG A 304 -6.53 -3.88 -11.94
CA ARG A 304 -7.72 -3.20 -11.46
C ARG A 304 -7.81 -3.30 -9.95
N VAL A 305 -8.01 -2.16 -9.30
CA VAL A 305 -8.28 -2.15 -7.86
C VAL A 305 -9.74 -2.53 -7.61
N MET A 306 -9.98 -3.46 -6.69
CA MET A 306 -11.33 -3.76 -6.22
C MET A 306 -11.67 -2.82 -5.06
N THR A 307 -12.56 -1.86 -5.30
CA THR A 307 -12.93 -0.80 -4.36
C THR A 307 -14.38 -0.91 -3.89
N GLU A 308 -14.61 -0.56 -2.63
CA GLU A 308 -15.92 -0.21 -2.08
C GLU A 308 -15.90 1.29 -1.80
N LEU A 309 -16.80 2.05 -2.42
CA LEU A 309 -16.87 3.51 -2.32
C LEU A 309 -17.77 3.94 -1.17
N PHE A 310 -17.35 4.94 -0.42
CA PHE A 310 -18.08 5.51 0.71
C PHE A 310 -18.03 7.03 0.67
N PRO A 311 -19.12 7.74 0.99
CA PRO A 311 -19.07 9.18 1.21
C PRO A 311 -18.29 9.49 2.51
N LEU A 312 -17.77 10.72 2.63
CA LEU A 312 -16.95 11.11 3.79
C LEU A 312 -17.75 10.96 5.11
N GLU A 313 -19.06 11.18 5.09
CA GLU A 313 -19.93 11.06 6.25
C GLU A 313 -19.98 9.62 6.81
N GLU A 314 -19.70 8.62 5.98
CA GLU A 314 -19.67 7.21 6.36
C GLU A 314 -18.26 6.70 6.69
N ILE A 315 -17.28 7.56 6.85
CA ILE A 315 -15.89 7.17 7.05
C ILE A 315 -15.67 6.26 8.26
N SER A 316 -16.41 6.44 9.35
CA SER A 316 -16.34 5.55 10.51
C SER A 316 -16.77 4.12 10.16
N ASN A 317 -17.82 3.95 9.36
CA ASN A 317 -18.29 2.65 8.90
C ASN A 317 -17.24 2.00 7.96
N ALA A 318 -16.68 2.79 7.06
CA ALA A 318 -15.61 2.31 6.15
C ALA A 318 -14.36 1.88 6.94
N TYR A 319 -13.96 2.66 7.96
CA TYR A 319 -12.86 2.31 8.87
C TYR A 319 -13.12 0.99 9.60
N ASP A 320 -14.31 0.82 10.19
CA ASP A 320 -14.68 -0.40 10.93
C ASP A 320 -14.62 -1.63 10.02
N LYS A 321 -15.06 -1.52 8.76
CA LYS A 321 -14.92 -2.61 7.79
C LYS A 321 -13.47 -2.97 7.50
N VAL A 322 -12.57 -1.97 7.37
CA VAL A 322 -11.14 -2.20 7.15
C VAL A 322 -10.49 -2.82 8.38
N ALA A 323 -10.75 -2.28 9.58
CA ALA A 323 -10.19 -2.75 10.84
C ALA A 323 -10.58 -4.22 11.14
N ASN A 324 -11.80 -4.62 10.75
CA ASN A 324 -12.34 -5.98 10.95
C ASN A 324 -12.08 -6.92 9.75
N GLY A 325 -11.40 -6.47 8.68
CA GLY A 325 -11.12 -7.28 7.49
C GLY A 325 -12.34 -7.61 6.63
N ASN A 326 -13.41 -6.83 6.73
CA ASN A 326 -14.71 -7.05 6.07
C ASN A 326 -14.88 -6.27 4.75
N VAL A 327 -13.81 -5.67 4.23
CA VAL A 327 -13.80 -4.93 2.95
C VAL A 327 -13.28 -5.80 1.80
N ARG A 328 -13.81 -5.61 0.58
CA ARG A 328 -13.39 -6.33 -0.65
C ARG A 328 -12.91 -5.36 -1.75
N PHE A 329 -11.65 -4.94 -1.82
CA PHE A 329 -10.53 -5.16 -0.91
C PHE A 329 -10.04 -3.83 -0.35
N LYS A 330 -10.48 -2.72 -0.97
CA LYS A 330 -10.11 -1.36 -0.58
C LYS A 330 -11.36 -0.52 -0.34
N ALA A 331 -11.48 0.02 0.86
CA ALA A 331 -12.42 1.11 1.10
C ALA A 331 -11.82 2.41 0.55
N VAL A 332 -12.59 3.15 -0.22
CA VAL A 332 -12.21 4.44 -0.78
C VAL A 332 -13.28 5.46 -0.42
N ILE A 333 -12.85 6.54 0.20
CA ILE A 333 -13.70 7.68 0.54
C ILE A 333 -13.75 8.64 -0.65
N GLU A 334 -14.94 9.05 -1.04
CA GLU A 334 -15.20 10.15 -1.97
C GLU A 334 -15.65 11.37 -1.15
N PRO A 335 -14.72 12.29 -0.80
CA PRO A 335 -15.04 13.41 0.08
C PRO A 335 -15.96 14.44 -0.54
N ILE A 336 -16.00 14.50 -1.87
CA ILE A 336 -16.77 15.48 -2.64
C ILE A 336 -17.69 14.72 -3.60
N LYS A 337 -18.97 15.05 -3.55
CA LYS A 337 -20.00 14.51 -4.46
C LYS A 337 -20.01 15.23 -5.79
#